data_6cda7a6f52a613289d5228d007ca59f1
#
_entry.id   6cda7a6f52a613289d5228d007ca59f1
#
_cell.length_a   1.000
_cell.length_b   1.000
_cell.length_c   1.000
_cell.angle_alpha   90.00
_cell.angle_beta   90.00
_cell.angle_gamma   90.00
#
_symmetry.space_group_name_H-M   'P 1'
#
loop_
_entity.id
_entity.type
_entity.pdbx_description
1 polymer ?
#
loop_
_entity_poly.entity_id
_entity_poly.type
_entity_poly.pdbx_seq_one_letter_code
_entity_poly.pdbx_strand_id
1 'polypeptide(L)'
;MQFNPKAPTGLMVGRYQPWHRGHRALFEKILSIAGQVCIGVRDTHGTTEKDPLPIEDVISRIHEDLEQDYAGKYTIWQLPNISGVYYGRDVGYKVEQ
;
A
#
# COMPACT_ATOMS: atom_id res chain seq x y z
N MET A 1 -11.61 15.56 -4.68
CA MET A 1 -12.46 14.41 -4.38
C MET A 1 -11.92 13.69 -3.17
N GLN A 2 -12.78 13.19 -2.31
CA GLN A 2 -12.36 12.50 -1.09
C GLN A 2 -12.37 10.99 -1.29
N PHE A 3 -11.43 10.31 -0.67
CA PHE A 3 -11.46 8.85 -0.62
C PHE A 3 -12.76 8.39 0.07
N ASN A 4 -13.45 7.44 -0.56
CA ASN A 4 -14.73 6.95 -0.04
C ASN A 4 -14.57 5.53 0.49
N PRO A 5 -14.55 5.32 1.82
CA PRO A 5 -14.34 3.97 2.36
C PRO A 5 -15.46 2.98 2.05
N LYS A 6 -16.60 3.47 1.56
CA LYS A 6 -17.72 2.60 1.17
C LYS A 6 -17.65 2.15 -0.28
N ALA A 7 -16.81 2.79 -1.09
CA ALA A 7 -16.70 2.44 -2.51
C ALA A 7 -15.77 1.23 -2.69
N PRO A 8 -15.91 0.51 -3.80
CA PRO A 8 -14.97 -0.56 -4.12
C PRO A 8 -13.54 -0.05 -4.09
N THR A 9 -12.67 -0.80 -3.45
CA THR A 9 -11.29 -0.38 -3.20
C THR A 9 -10.35 -1.55 -3.42
N GLY A 10 -9.29 -1.33 -4.18
CA GLY A 10 -8.23 -2.32 -4.31
C GLY A 10 -7.24 -2.21 -3.17
N LEU A 11 -6.70 -3.32 -2.73
CA LEU A 11 -5.70 -3.36 -1.68
C LEU A 11 -4.36 -3.79 -2.26
N MET A 12 -3.31 -3.03 -1.98
CA MET A 12 -1.95 -3.47 -2.23
C MET A 12 -1.17 -3.44 -0.92
N VAL A 13 -0.35 -4.46 -0.69
CA VAL A 13 0.38 -4.64 0.56
C VAL A 13 1.85 -4.87 0.26
N GLY A 14 2.71 -4.21 1.01
CA GLY A 14 4.14 -4.39 0.87
C GLY A 14 4.90 -3.62 1.93
N ARG A 15 6.23 -3.76 1.89
CA ARG A 15 7.13 -3.00 2.75
C ARG A 15 7.58 -1.70 2.11
N TYR A 16 7.66 -1.69 0.77
CA TYR A 16 8.03 -0.52 -0.04
C TYR A 16 9.35 0.11 0.42
N GLN A 17 10.41 -0.64 0.29
CA GLN A 17 11.74 -0.28 0.80
C GLN A 17 12.79 -0.06 -0.32
N PRO A 18 12.67 1.00 -1.16
CA PRO A 18 11.70 2.09 -1.08
C PRO A 18 10.48 1.86 -1.99
N TRP A 19 9.52 2.73 -1.89
CA TRP A 19 8.49 2.90 -2.91
C TRP A 19 9.14 3.39 -4.21
N HIS A 20 8.84 2.74 -5.33
CA HIS A 20 9.45 3.08 -6.62
C HIS A 20 8.44 2.97 -7.77
N ARG A 21 8.93 3.20 -8.98
CA ARG A 21 8.06 3.23 -10.16
C ARG A 21 7.26 1.95 -10.38
N GLY A 22 7.81 0.80 -10.05
CA GLY A 22 7.10 -0.47 -10.16
C GLY A 22 5.89 -0.53 -9.25
N HIS A 23 6.02 -0.01 -8.03
CA HIS A 23 4.91 0.09 -7.09
C HIS A 23 3.86 1.09 -7.58
N ARG A 24 4.30 2.22 -8.12
CA ARG A 24 3.38 3.20 -8.69
C ARG A 24 2.62 2.61 -9.88
N ALA A 25 3.28 1.84 -10.73
CA ALA A 25 2.62 1.19 -11.85
C ALA A 25 1.56 0.20 -11.39
N LEU A 26 1.83 -0.57 -10.34
CA LEU A 26 0.84 -1.46 -9.75
C LEU A 26 -0.33 -0.66 -9.17
N PHE A 27 -0.04 0.42 -8.46
CA PHE A 27 -1.07 1.32 -7.94
C PHE A 27 -1.99 1.80 -9.07
N GLU A 28 -1.41 2.28 -10.17
CA GLU A 28 -2.19 2.80 -11.30
C GLU A 28 -3.04 1.72 -11.95
N LYS A 29 -2.52 0.49 -12.02
CA LYS A 29 -3.29 -0.63 -12.54
C LYS A 29 -4.49 -0.96 -11.64
N ILE A 30 -4.28 -1.02 -10.34
CA ILE A 30 -5.35 -1.27 -9.38
C ILE A 30 -6.39 -0.14 -9.44
N LEU A 31 -5.92 1.09 -9.52
CA LEU A 31 -6.79 2.25 -9.63
C LEU A 31 -7.70 2.15 -10.87
N SER A 32 -7.16 1.69 -12.00
CA SER A 32 -7.95 1.53 -13.21
C SER A 32 -9.01 0.45 -13.09
N ILE A 33 -8.81 -0.54 -12.23
CA ILE A 33 -9.76 -1.63 -12.01
C ILE A 33 -10.80 -1.26 -10.95
N ALA A 34 -10.34 -0.75 -9.82
CA ALA A 34 -11.18 -0.56 -8.64
C ALA A 34 -11.67 0.87 -8.43
N GLY A 35 -10.99 1.85 -8.99
CA GLY A 35 -11.36 3.26 -8.86
C GLY A 35 -10.71 3.99 -7.69
N GLN A 36 -10.25 3.27 -6.71
CA GLN A 36 -9.44 3.81 -5.61
C GLN A 36 -8.66 2.69 -4.95
N VAL A 37 -7.62 3.05 -4.19
CA VAL A 37 -6.66 2.07 -3.68
C VAL A 37 -6.37 2.31 -2.20
N CYS A 38 -6.36 1.24 -1.42
CA CYS A 38 -5.80 1.22 -0.09
C CYS A 38 -4.38 0.66 -0.18
N ILE A 39 -3.39 1.46 0.25
CA ILE A 39 -2.00 1.05 0.24
C ILE A 39 -1.62 0.63 1.66
N GLY A 40 -1.55 -0.67 1.89
CA GLY A 40 -1.15 -1.22 3.18
C GLY A 40 0.36 -1.29 3.29
N VAL A 41 0.94 -0.51 4.20
CA VAL A 41 2.38 -0.51 4.44
C VAL A 41 2.67 -1.38 5.65
N ARG A 42 3.37 -2.48 5.41
CA ARG A 42 3.73 -3.42 6.47
C ARG A 42 4.85 -2.83 7.31
N ASP A 43 4.60 -2.75 8.62
CA ASP A 43 5.58 -2.22 9.56
C ASP A 43 6.70 -3.24 9.76
N THR A 44 7.94 -2.82 9.51
CA THR A 44 9.12 -3.65 9.71
C THR A 44 9.64 -3.58 11.15
N HIS A 45 9.03 -2.74 11.98
CA HIS A 45 9.39 -2.57 13.39
C HIS A 45 10.88 -2.24 13.58
N GLY A 46 11.32 -1.23 12.86
CA GLY A 46 12.70 -0.79 12.89
C GLY A 46 13.36 -0.92 11.54
N THR A 47 14.66 -0.73 11.52
CA THR A 47 15.42 -0.75 10.27
C THR A 47 16.46 -1.86 10.29
N THR A 48 16.70 -2.45 9.13
CA THR A 48 17.71 -3.48 8.90
C THR A 48 18.39 -3.19 7.58
N GLU A 49 19.35 -4.05 7.20
CA GLU A 49 19.98 -3.94 5.88
C GLU A 49 18.97 -4.13 4.75
N LYS A 50 17.99 -5.00 4.95
CA LYS A 50 16.94 -5.26 3.94
C LYS A 50 15.87 -4.20 3.96
N ASP A 51 15.57 -3.64 5.12
CA ASP A 51 14.50 -2.66 5.30
C ASP A 51 15.10 -1.41 5.97
N PRO A 52 15.87 -0.61 5.19
CA PRO A 52 16.62 0.49 5.78
C PRO A 52 15.79 1.73 6.08
N LEU A 53 14.52 1.77 5.65
CA LEU A 53 13.69 2.94 5.84
C LEU A 53 12.69 2.74 6.98
N PRO A 54 12.61 3.70 7.93
CA PRO A 54 11.53 3.67 8.92
C PRO A 54 10.17 3.82 8.22
N ILE A 55 9.12 3.29 8.83
CA ILE A 55 7.79 3.30 8.21
C ILE A 55 7.29 4.71 7.93
N GLU A 56 7.63 5.68 8.76
CA GLU A 56 7.24 7.08 8.55
C GLU A 56 7.80 7.61 7.24
N ASP A 57 9.05 7.26 6.91
CA ASP A 57 9.69 7.69 5.68
C ASP A 57 9.04 7.03 4.47
N VAL A 58 8.68 5.76 4.59
CA VAL A 58 8.00 5.04 3.51
C VAL A 58 6.67 5.71 3.20
N ILE A 59 5.88 5.98 4.23
CA ILE A 59 4.57 6.61 4.08
C ILE A 59 4.71 7.99 3.46
N SER A 60 5.68 8.79 3.91
CA SER A 60 5.93 10.12 3.37
C SER A 60 6.29 10.07 1.89
N ARG A 61 7.12 9.11 1.50
CA ARG A 61 7.54 8.96 0.10
C ARG A 61 6.38 8.59 -0.81
N ILE A 62 5.49 7.72 -0.34
CA ILE A 62 4.30 7.35 -1.10
C ILE A 62 3.40 8.57 -1.29
N HIS A 63 3.17 9.32 -0.22
CA HIS A 63 2.37 10.53 -0.25
C HIS A 63 2.95 11.56 -1.23
N GLU A 64 4.24 11.82 -1.14
CA GLU A 64 4.90 12.77 -2.03
C GLU A 64 4.75 12.38 -3.50
N ASP A 65 4.83 11.07 -3.79
CA ASP A 65 4.73 10.59 -5.16
C ASP A 65 3.31 10.65 -5.71
N LEU A 66 2.32 10.36 -4.89
CA LEU A 66 0.95 10.17 -5.38
C LEU A 66 0.05 11.38 -5.21
N GLU A 67 0.27 12.23 -4.23
CA GLU A 67 -0.69 13.27 -3.86
C GLU A 67 -0.94 14.26 -4.99
N GLN A 68 0.09 14.64 -5.73
CA GLN A 68 -0.05 15.61 -6.79
C GLN A 68 -0.99 15.12 -7.91
N ASP A 69 -0.91 13.84 -8.25
CA ASP A 69 -1.66 13.28 -9.37
C ASP A 69 -2.94 12.57 -8.95
N TYR A 70 -3.00 12.07 -7.72
CA TYR A 70 -4.05 11.14 -7.31
C TYR A 70 -4.69 11.49 -5.96
N ALA A 71 -4.69 12.75 -5.59
CA ALA A 71 -5.34 13.19 -4.34
C ALA A 71 -6.79 12.67 -4.27
N GLY A 72 -7.17 12.10 -3.14
CA GLY A 72 -8.52 11.56 -2.92
C GLY A 72 -8.76 10.19 -3.52
N LYS A 73 -7.77 9.61 -4.22
CA LYS A 73 -7.92 8.31 -4.85
C LYS A 73 -7.26 7.18 -4.06
N TYR A 74 -6.61 7.50 -2.96
CA TYR A 74 -5.91 6.49 -2.18
C TYR A 74 -5.96 6.80 -0.70
N THR A 75 -5.75 5.77 0.09
CA THR A 75 -5.48 5.89 1.51
C THR A 75 -4.26 5.03 1.83
N ILE A 76 -3.52 5.40 2.86
CA ILE A 76 -2.34 4.64 3.29
C ILE A 76 -2.59 4.12 4.70
N TRP A 77 -2.47 2.81 4.87
CA TRP A 77 -2.65 2.17 6.16
C TRP A 77 -1.33 1.58 6.64
N GLN A 78 -1.01 1.84 7.89
CA GLN A 78 0.11 1.18 8.56
C GLN A 78 -0.40 -0.16 9.09
N LEU A 79 0.20 -1.24 8.62
CA LEU A 79 -0.19 -2.59 9.00
C LEU A 79 0.84 -3.19 9.94
N PRO A 80 0.43 -4.08 10.85
CA PRO A 80 1.40 -4.85 11.63
C PRO A 80 2.22 -5.76 10.72
N ASN A 81 3.13 -6.51 11.28
CA ASN A 81 3.96 -7.45 10.54
C ASN A 81 3.13 -8.67 10.13
N ILE A 82 2.26 -8.48 9.14
CA ILE A 82 1.35 -9.54 8.67
C ILE A 82 2.10 -10.57 7.84
N SER A 83 1.62 -11.79 7.86
CA SER A 83 2.19 -12.90 7.09
C SER A 83 1.26 -13.41 5.99
N GLY A 84 0.01 -12.98 5.97
CA GLY A 84 -0.94 -13.40 4.97
C GLY A 84 -2.18 -12.54 4.94
N VAL A 85 -2.94 -12.67 3.87
CA VAL A 85 -4.23 -12.01 3.71
C VAL A 85 -5.29 -13.07 3.55
N TYR A 86 -6.32 -13.02 4.39
CA TYR A 86 -7.37 -14.05 4.41
C TYR A 86 -8.72 -13.38 4.23
N TYR A 87 -9.63 -14.07 3.54
CA TYR A 87 -10.98 -13.57 3.36
C TYR A 87 -11.98 -14.73 3.40
N GLY A 88 -13.24 -14.40 3.66
CA GLY A 88 -14.22 -15.32 4.21
C GLY A 88 -14.60 -16.55 3.41
N ARG A 89 -14.39 -16.58 2.12
CA ARG A 89 -14.84 -17.72 1.29
C ARG A 89 -13.74 -18.65 0.86
N ASP A 90 -12.50 -18.14 0.83
CA ASP A 90 -11.40 -18.86 0.24
C ASP A 90 -10.19 -18.80 1.13
N VAL A 91 -9.16 -19.50 0.70
CA VAL A 91 -7.87 -19.38 1.32
C VAL A 91 -7.30 -18.00 1.04
N GLY A 92 -6.52 -17.50 1.97
CA GLY A 92 -5.81 -16.26 1.78
C GLY A 92 -4.55 -16.44 0.94
N TYR A 93 -3.93 -15.33 0.66
CA TYR A 93 -2.63 -15.32 -0.04
C TYR A 93 -1.54 -14.93 0.94
N LYS A 94 -0.38 -15.55 0.78
CA LYS A 94 0.78 -15.11 1.54
C LYS A 94 1.18 -13.72 1.09
N VAL A 95 1.64 -12.92 2.03
CA VAL A 95 2.26 -11.64 1.72
C VAL A 95 3.73 -11.93 1.42
N GLU A 96 4.09 -11.81 0.16
CA GLU A 96 5.46 -12.04 -0.29
C GLU A 96 6.14 -10.72 -0.59
N GLN A 97 7.41 -10.67 -0.30
CA GLN A 97 8.20 -9.46 -0.47
C GLN A 97 9.26 -9.61 -1.54
#